data_9ad1ff9233287c04a75a0781648b1b86
#
_entry.id   9ad1ff9233287c04a75a0781648b1b86
#
_cell.length_a   1.000
_cell.length_b   1.000
_cell.length_c   1.000
_cell.angle_alpha   90.00
_cell.angle_beta   90.00
_cell.angle_gamma   90.00
#
_symmetry.space_group_name_H-M   'P 1'
#
loop_
_entity.id
_entity.type
_entity.pdbx_description
1 polymer ?
#
loop_
_entity_poly.entity_id
_entity_poly.type
_entity_poly.pdbx_seq_one_letter_code
_entity_poly.pdbx_strand_id
1 'polypeptide(L)'
;MLLTELLTPDQVVMPVVARDKSGVIAELTRHLANRWGCDYAEVLGAVQEREAGGSTGIGFGVAIPHARSAGVPELSLVCGVSPSPVPFDSIDGEPVRLFFLIVGPPASAGQHVKVLGRIAKLVRHEPVRRRLFEAATPSEFYNVLLDAEAR
;
A
#
# COMPACT_ATOMS: atom_id res chain seq x y z
N MET A 1 -6.24 4.47 15.10
CA MET A 1 -6.77 4.67 13.72
C MET A 1 -6.76 3.34 12.99
N LEU A 2 -7.90 2.95 12.46
CA LEU A 2 -8.04 1.71 11.68
C LEU A 2 -7.70 1.96 10.22
N LEU A 3 -7.18 0.91 9.54
CA LEU A 3 -6.91 1.01 8.10
C LEU A 3 -8.18 1.32 7.31
N THR A 4 -9.29 0.73 7.71
CA THR A 4 -10.59 0.94 7.06
C THR A 4 -11.16 2.33 7.25
N GLU A 5 -10.60 3.13 8.15
CA GLU A 5 -10.92 4.56 8.26
C GLU A 5 -10.21 5.40 7.19
N LEU A 6 -9.11 4.87 6.62
CA LEU A 6 -8.32 5.54 5.59
C LEU A 6 -8.63 5.03 4.19
N LEU A 7 -9.40 3.95 4.08
CA LEU A 7 -9.58 3.22 2.84
C LEU A 7 -11.05 3.17 2.45
N THR A 8 -11.32 3.30 1.16
CA THR A 8 -12.62 2.95 0.58
C THR A 8 -12.35 1.97 -0.55
N PRO A 9 -13.35 1.18 -1.01
CA PRO A 9 -13.11 0.21 -2.08
C PRO A 9 -12.49 0.79 -3.35
N ASP A 10 -12.78 2.05 -3.69
CA ASP A 10 -12.20 2.69 -4.87
C ASP A 10 -10.70 2.99 -4.72
N GLN A 11 -10.14 2.82 -3.54
CA GLN A 11 -8.69 2.94 -3.29
C GLN A 11 -7.97 1.59 -3.34
N VAL A 12 -8.66 0.55 -3.76
CA VAL A 12 -8.07 -0.78 -3.95
C VAL A 12 -7.90 -1.02 -5.45
N VAL A 13 -6.65 -1.17 -5.88
CA VAL A 13 -6.29 -1.40 -7.27
C VAL A 13 -6.21 -2.91 -7.51
N MET A 14 -7.16 -3.44 -8.24
CA MET A 14 -7.24 -4.87 -8.57
C MET A 14 -7.74 -5.04 -10.01
N PRO A 15 -6.91 -5.58 -10.89
CA PRO A 15 -5.54 -6.00 -10.68
C PRO A 15 -4.55 -4.84 -10.82
N VAL A 16 -3.40 -4.97 -10.17
CA VAL A 16 -2.24 -4.15 -10.49
C VAL A 16 -1.71 -4.65 -11.84
N VAL A 17 -1.49 -3.75 -12.77
CA VAL A 17 -1.13 -4.10 -14.16
C VAL A 17 0.38 -4.12 -14.36
N ALA A 18 1.11 -3.22 -13.69
CA ALA A 18 2.56 -3.14 -13.79
C ALA A 18 3.22 -4.42 -13.29
N ARG A 19 4.37 -4.78 -13.89
CA ARG A 19 5.06 -6.03 -13.62
C ARG A 19 6.44 -5.87 -12.99
N ASP A 20 6.85 -4.64 -12.75
CA ASP A 20 8.10 -4.36 -12.06
C ASP A 20 7.88 -3.37 -10.92
N LYS A 21 8.86 -3.28 -10.04
CA LYS A 21 8.81 -2.44 -8.84
C LYS A 21 8.50 -0.98 -9.17
N SER A 22 9.23 -0.41 -10.09
CA SER A 22 9.07 0.99 -10.49
C SER A 22 7.68 1.26 -11.06
N GLY A 23 7.20 0.36 -11.91
CA GLY A 23 5.87 0.48 -12.52
C GLY A 23 4.75 0.35 -11.51
N VAL A 24 4.86 -0.55 -10.54
CA VAL A 24 3.86 -0.71 -9.49
C VAL A 24 3.78 0.55 -8.61
N ILE A 25 4.92 1.07 -8.21
CA ILE A 25 4.97 2.30 -7.42
C ILE A 25 4.31 3.45 -8.20
N ALA A 26 4.62 3.58 -9.49
CA ALA A 26 4.02 4.61 -10.33
C ALA A 26 2.51 4.43 -10.47
N GLU A 27 2.05 3.20 -10.67
CA GLU A 27 0.62 2.90 -10.84
C GLU A 27 -0.17 3.24 -9.58
N LEU A 28 0.29 2.82 -8.42
CA LEU A 28 -0.39 3.08 -7.15
C LEU A 28 -0.34 4.58 -6.79
N THR A 29 0.78 5.23 -7.06
CA THR A 29 0.93 6.67 -6.81
C THR A 29 -0.01 7.47 -7.71
N ARG A 30 -0.16 7.07 -8.98
CA ARG A 30 -1.11 7.72 -9.90
C ARG A 30 -2.53 7.62 -9.37
N HIS A 31 -2.90 6.47 -8.87
CA HIS A 31 -4.23 6.26 -8.29
C HIS A 31 -4.48 7.18 -7.09
N LEU A 32 -3.50 7.28 -6.20
CA LEU A 32 -3.57 8.15 -5.03
C LEU A 32 -3.65 9.63 -5.46
N ALA A 33 -2.82 10.05 -6.40
CA ALA A 33 -2.78 11.43 -6.87
C ALA A 33 -4.11 11.83 -7.53
N ASN A 34 -4.71 10.94 -8.31
CA ASN A 34 -5.99 11.20 -8.96
C ASN A 34 -7.11 11.36 -7.94
N ARG A 35 -7.10 10.58 -6.88
CA ARG A 35 -8.11 10.69 -5.84
C ARG A 35 -8.08 12.04 -5.14
N TRP A 36 -6.89 12.56 -4.85
CA TRP A 36 -6.73 13.82 -4.10
C TRP A 36 -6.58 15.04 -4.99
N GLY A 37 -6.41 14.85 -6.30
CA GLY A 37 -6.11 15.93 -7.22
C GLY A 37 -4.75 16.56 -6.96
N CYS A 38 -3.79 15.81 -6.41
CA CYS A 38 -2.47 16.33 -6.09
C CYS A 38 -1.46 16.10 -7.21
N ASP A 39 -0.28 16.74 -7.07
CA ASP A 39 0.79 16.63 -8.06
C ASP A 39 1.41 15.24 -8.02
N TYR A 40 1.13 14.45 -9.04
CA TYR A 40 1.65 13.10 -9.18
C TYR A 40 3.19 13.06 -9.15
N ALA A 41 3.85 13.97 -9.87
CA ALA A 41 5.30 13.95 -9.96
C ALA A 41 5.96 14.20 -8.59
N GLU A 42 5.41 15.12 -7.80
CA GLU A 42 5.90 15.42 -6.45
C GLU A 42 5.75 14.21 -5.53
N VAL A 43 4.56 13.60 -5.51
CA VAL A 43 4.29 12.44 -4.66
C VAL A 43 5.13 11.24 -5.10
N LEU A 44 5.19 10.99 -6.40
CA LEU A 44 6.00 9.89 -6.94
C LEU A 44 7.47 10.05 -6.58
N GLY A 45 8.00 11.27 -6.72
CA GLY A 45 9.40 11.54 -6.36
C GLY A 45 9.69 11.21 -4.90
N ALA A 46 8.79 11.57 -4.00
CA ALA A 46 8.93 11.27 -2.57
C ALA A 46 8.93 9.76 -2.30
N VAL A 47 8.02 9.02 -2.94
CA VAL A 47 7.94 7.56 -2.77
C VAL A 47 9.19 6.88 -3.34
N GLN A 48 9.65 7.29 -4.51
CA GLN A 48 10.85 6.76 -5.15
C GLN A 48 12.10 7.02 -4.30
N GLU A 49 12.23 8.21 -3.75
CA GLU A 49 13.35 8.56 -2.90
C GLU A 49 13.40 7.69 -1.64
N ARG A 50 12.26 7.47 -1.01
CA ARG A 50 12.17 6.58 0.17
C ARG A 50 12.56 5.16 -0.21
N GLU A 51 12.06 4.65 -1.32
CA GLU A 51 12.30 3.28 -1.76
C GLU A 51 13.77 3.07 -2.15
N ALA A 52 14.42 4.09 -2.71
CA ALA A 52 15.84 4.04 -3.05
C ALA A 52 16.73 3.89 -1.82
N GLY A 53 16.26 4.31 -0.65
CA GLY A 53 16.99 4.17 0.62
C GLY A 53 16.90 2.77 1.24
N GLY A 54 16.10 1.89 0.65
CA GLY A 54 15.92 0.51 1.11
C GLY A 54 14.52 0.02 0.79
N SER A 55 14.42 -1.24 0.39
CA SER A 55 13.14 -1.81 -0.02
C SER A 55 12.11 -1.80 1.11
N THR A 56 10.86 -1.50 0.75
CA THR A 56 9.71 -1.61 1.65
C THR A 56 9.01 -2.97 1.54
N GLY A 57 9.59 -3.92 0.82
CA GLY A 57 9.13 -5.30 0.80
C GLY A 57 9.47 -5.98 2.12
N ILE A 58 8.44 -6.26 2.92
CA ILE A 58 8.61 -6.76 4.30
C ILE A 58 8.63 -8.27 4.42
N GLY A 59 8.55 -8.98 3.29
CA GLY A 59 8.40 -10.42 3.29
C GLY A 59 6.94 -10.84 3.18
N PHE A 60 6.69 -12.14 3.12
CA PHE A 60 5.36 -12.72 2.99
C PHE A 60 4.63 -12.33 1.70
N GLY A 61 5.34 -11.87 0.68
CA GLY A 61 4.72 -11.37 -0.54
C GLY A 61 4.05 -10.01 -0.41
N VAL A 62 4.45 -9.22 0.60
CA VAL A 62 3.87 -7.92 0.92
C VAL A 62 4.91 -6.81 0.85
N ALA A 63 4.52 -5.66 0.30
CA ALA A 63 5.33 -4.44 0.35
C ALA A 63 4.49 -3.28 0.85
N ILE A 64 5.14 -2.35 1.56
CA ILE A 64 4.48 -1.16 2.09
C ILE A 64 5.24 0.09 1.62
N PRO A 65 5.18 0.42 0.32
CA PRO A 65 5.79 1.66 -0.15
C PRO A 65 5.16 2.83 0.57
N HIS A 66 5.98 3.80 0.97
CA HIS A 66 5.45 4.93 1.72
C HIS A 66 6.35 6.15 1.60
N ALA A 67 5.78 7.31 1.86
CA ALA A 67 6.53 8.56 1.87
C ALA A 67 5.78 9.64 2.63
N ARG A 68 6.49 10.68 2.98
CA ARG A 68 5.91 11.94 3.46
C ARG A 68 6.01 12.94 2.34
N SER A 69 4.91 13.62 2.05
CA SER A 69 4.85 14.63 1.01
C SER A 69 3.86 15.71 1.41
N ALA A 70 4.29 16.97 1.31
CA ALA A 70 3.38 18.10 1.52
C ALA A 70 2.34 18.20 0.40
N GLY A 71 2.51 17.43 -0.68
CA GLY A 71 1.57 17.40 -1.80
C GLY A 71 0.24 16.71 -1.50
N VAL A 72 0.13 15.96 -0.39
CA VAL A 72 -1.14 15.35 0.01
C VAL A 72 -1.71 16.06 1.22
N PRO A 73 -3.05 16.25 1.29
CA PRO A 73 -3.67 17.01 2.38
C PRO A 73 -3.73 16.25 3.70
N GLU A 74 -3.80 14.93 3.64
CA GLU A 74 -3.87 14.09 4.84
C GLU A 74 -3.33 12.70 4.55
N LEU A 75 -3.13 11.91 5.60
CA LEU A 75 -2.63 10.55 5.47
C LEU A 75 -3.58 9.72 4.59
N SER A 76 -3.00 9.08 3.57
CA SER A 76 -3.75 8.38 2.54
C SER A 76 -3.21 6.97 2.33
N LEU A 77 -4.10 6.03 2.06
CA LEU A 77 -3.79 4.62 1.83
C LEU A 77 -4.38 4.18 0.50
N VAL A 78 -3.56 3.53 -0.33
CA VAL A 78 -3.99 2.83 -1.53
C VAL A 78 -3.47 1.41 -1.45
N CYS A 79 -4.33 0.43 -1.67
CA CYS A 79 -3.94 -0.97 -1.69
C CYS A 79 -3.90 -1.49 -3.12
N GLY A 80 -3.06 -2.49 -3.37
CA GLY A 80 -2.98 -3.12 -4.68
C GLY A 80 -2.78 -4.62 -4.57
N VAL A 81 -3.39 -5.35 -5.48
CA VAL A 81 -3.20 -6.81 -5.60
C VAL A 81 -2.74 -7.11 -7.01
N SER A 82 -1.59 -7.76 -7.12
CA SER A 82 -1.05 -8.17 -8.41
C SER A 82 -1.36 -9.66 -8.64
N PRO A 83 -1.95 -10.03 -9.79
CA PRO A 83 -2.16 -11.45 -10.11
C PRO A 83 -0.84 -12.18 -10.37
N SER A 84 0.21 -11.45 -10.75
CA SER A 84 1.54 -12.01 -10.98
C SER A 84 2.52 -11.49 -9.93
N PRO A 85 3.44 -12.34 -9.44
CA PRO A 85 4.46 -11.88 -8.50
C PRO A 85 5.36 -10.81 -9.11
N VAL A 86 5.69 -9.78 -8.33
CA VAL A 86 6.52 -8.66 -8.77
C VAL A 86 7.82 -8.65 -7.95
N PRO A 87 9.00 -8.68 -8.60
CA PRO A 87 10.26 -8.53 -7.88
C PRO A 87 10.31 -7.17 -7.18
N PHE A 88 10.63 -7.16 -5.89
CA PHE A 88 10.58 -5.92 -5.10
C PHE A 88 11.78 -5.76 -4.17
N ASP A 89 12.82 -6.57 -4.35
CA ASP A 89 14.00 -6.59 -3.48
C ASP A 89 13.63 -6.75 -2.00
N SER A 90 12.65 -7.60 -1.75
CA SER A 90 12.13 -7.83 -0.40
C SER A 90 13.18 -8.40 0.54
N ILE A 91 12.98 -8.19 1.84
CA ILE A 91 13.90 -8.65 2.88
C ILE A 91 14.13 -10.16 2.85
N ASP A 92 13.13 -10.93 2.43
CA ASP A 92 13.22 -12.40 2.32
C ASP A 92 13.57 -12.87 0.89
N GLY A 93 13.81 -11.94 -0.04
CA GLY A 93 14.13 -12.27 -1.44
C GLY A 93 12.93 -12.72 -2.27
N GLU A 94 11.74 -12.81 -1.69
CA GLU A 94 10.55 -13.29 -2.39
C GLU A 94 9.82 -12.16 -3.12
N PRO A 95 9.16 -12.45 -4.25
CA PRO A 95 8.39 -11.43 -4.97
C PRO A 95 7.12 -11.05 -4.21
N VAL A 96 6.52 -9.94 -4.63
CA VAL A 96 5.40 -9.31 -3.94
C VAL A 96 4.14 -9.34 -4.81
N ARG A 97 2.99 -9.59 -4.18
CA ARG A 97 1.68 -9.54 -4.82
C ARG A 97 0.69 -8.63 -4.10
N LEU A 98 1.00 -8.22 -2.87
CA LEU A 98 0.12 -7.39 -2.06
C LEU A 98 0.86 -6.11 -1.67
N PHE A 99 0.26 -4.97 -2.00
CA PHE A 99 0.88 -3.66 -1.81
C PHE A 99 0.00 -2.75 -0.98
N PHE A 100 0.63 -2.01 -0.05
CA PHE A 100 -0.02 -0.94 0.71
C PHE A 100 0.81 0.32 0.53
N LEU A 101 0.30 1.27 -0.23
CA LEU A 101 0.97 2.57 -0.41
C LEU A 101 0.41 3.56 0.61
N ILE A 102 1.30 4.14 1.41
CA ILE A 102 0.93 5.13 2.42
C ILE A 102 1.67 6.43 2.11
N VAL A 103 0.94 7.51 1.95
CA VAL A 103 1.53 8.84 1.79
C VAL A 103 0.78 9.80 2.69
N GLY A 104 1.51 10.62 3.42
CA GLY A 104 0.92 11.63 4.29
C GLY A 104 1.78 12.87 4.39
N PRO A 105 1.20 14.00 4.81
CA PRO A 105 1.98 15.20 5.05
C PRO A 105 2.88 15.03 6.28
N PRO A 106 3.96 15.84 6.39
CA PRO A 106 4.86 15.75 7.55
C PRO A 106 4.16 15.86 8.91
N ALA A 107 3.07 16.60 8.98
CA ALA A 107 2.30 16.75 10.21
C ALA A 107 1.64 15.45 10.69
N SER A 108 1.49 14.46 9.82
CA SER A 108 0.87 13.16 10.13
C SER A 108 1.89 12.08 10.49
N ALA A 109 3.12 12.45 10.83
CA ALA A 109 4.22 11.50 11.07
C ALA A 109 3.87 10.43 12.12
N GLY A 110 3.21 10.81 13.22
CA GLY A 110 2.82 9.88 14.26
C GLY A 110 1.79 8.85 13.81
N GLN A 111 0.78 9.30 13.06
CA GLN A 111 -0.22 8.42 12.49
C GLN A 111 0.37 7.50 11.42
N HIS A 112 1.30 8.03 10.63
CA HIS A 112 2.01 7.29 9.59
C HIS A 112 2.69 6.04 10.19
N VAL A 113 3.43 6.22 11.27
CA VAL A 113 4.12 5.11 11.97
C VAL A 113 3.11 4.09 12.49
N LYS A 114 2.00 4.55 13.07
CA LYS A 114 0.96 3.66 13.59
C LYS A 114 0.31 2.82 12.49
N VAL A 115 0.06 3.42 11.34
CA VAL A 115 -0.56 2.72 10.19
C VAL A 115 0.41 1.67 9.64
N LEU A 116 1.70 2.03 9.48
CA LEU A 116 2.73 1.07 9.06
C LEU A 116 2.76 -0.15 10.00
N GLY A 117 2.79 0.09 11.30
CA GLY A 117 2.82 -0.96 12.30
C GLY A 117 1.57 -1.84 12.27
N ARG A 118 0.41 -1.25 12.05
CA ARG A 118 -0.85 -1.98 11.96
C ARG A 118 -0.88 -2.90 10.74
N ILE A 119 -0.44 -2.41 9.58
CA ILE A 119 -0.35 -3.22 8.36
C ILE A 119 0.59 -4.40 8.59
N ALA A 120 1.80 -4.11 9.09
CA ALA A 120 2.80 -5.15 9.33
C ALA A 120 2.25 -6.25 10.27
N LYS A 121 1.51 -5.86 11.30
CA LYS A 121 0.91 -6.80 12.24
C LYS A 121 -0.17 -7.65 11.58
N LEU A 122 -1.06 -7.04 10.80
CA LEU A 122 -2.16 -7.76 10.14
C LEU A 122 -1.65 -8.78 9.13
N VAL A 123 -0.67 -8.40 8.31
CA VAL A 123 -0.18 -9.28 7.23
C VAL A 123 0.77 -10.36 7.73
N ARG A 124 1.15 -10.37 9.00
CA ARG A 124 1.87 -11.50 9.59
C ARG A 124 0.99 -12.73 9.70
N HIS A 125 -0.31 -12.56 9.74
CA HIS A 125 -1.27 -13.66 9.84
C HIS A 125 -1.55 -14.23 8.45
N GLU A 126 -1.12 -15.46 8.21
CA GLU A 126 -1.28 -16.12 6.92
C GLU A 126 -2.76 -16.17 6.46
N PRO A 127 -3.74 -16.47 7.34
CA PRO A 127 -5.14 -16.48 6.91
C PRO A 127 -5.63 -15.13 6.38
N VAL A 128 -5.15 -14.02 6.94
CA VAL A 128 -5.51 -12.67 6.46
C VAL A 128 -4.92 -12.44 5.07
N ARG A 129 -3.63 -12.74 4.89
CA ARG A 129 -2.99 -12.60 3.58
C ARG A 129 -3.73 -13.41 2.52
N ARG A 130 -4.04 -14.66 2.81
CA ARG A 130 -4.73 -15.55 1.87
C ARG A 130 -6.08 -14.98 1.47
N ARG A 131 -6.87 -14.50 2.43
CA ARG A 131 -8.17 -13.91 2.14
C ARG A 131 -8.05 -12.64 1.28
N LEU A 132 -7.01 -11.84 1.52
CA LEU A 132 -6.76 -10.65 0.69
C LEU A 132 -6.41 -11.03 -0.75
N PHE A 133 -5.57 -12.06 -0.93
CA PHE A 133 -5.23 -12.55 -2.28
C PHE A 133 -6.42 -13.17 -3.00
N GLU A 134 -7.33 -13.78 -2.28
CA GLU A 134 -8.50 -14.47 -2.84
C GLU A 134 -9.68 -13.54 -3.09
N ALA A 135 -9.64 -12.32 -2.59
CA ALA A 135 -10.72 -11.35 -2.82
C ALA A 135 -10.91 -11.14 -4.32
N ALA A 136 -12.15 -11.22 -4.77
CA ALA A 136 -12.47 -11.09 -6.19
C ALA A 136 -12.74 -9.64 -6.60
N THR A 137 -13.08 -8.77 -5.65
CA THR A 137 -13.45 -7.38 -5.90
C THR A 137 -12.83 -6.47 -4.85
N PRO A 138 -12.69 -5.16 -5.16
CA PRO A 138 -12.26 -4.18 -4.17
C PRO A 138 -13.13 -4.17 -2.91
N SER A 139 -14.43 -4.37 -3.03
CA SER A 139 -15.33 -4.43 -1.88
C SER A 139 -15.04 -5.64 -0.99
N GLU A 140 -14.77 -6.79 -1.59
CA GLU A 140 -14.38 -7.99 -0.82
C GLU A 140 -13.05 -7.78 -0.11
N PHE A 141 -12.07 -7.16 -0.78
CA PHE A 141 -10.79 -6.82 -0.17
C PHE A 141 -11.00 -5.93 1.06
N TYR A 142 -11.80 -4.88 0.90
CA TYR A 142 -12.13 -3.97 2.00
C TYR A 142 -12.78 -4.72 3.16
N ASN A 143 -13.72 -5.61 2.88
CA ASN A 143 -14.42 -6.39 3.90
C ASN A 143 -13.49 -7.34 4.65
N VAL A 144 -12.48 -7.90 3.99
CA VAL A 144 -11.46 -8.72 4.65
C VAL A 144 -10.69 -7.88 5.69
N LEU A 145 -10.29 -6.66 5.32
CA LEU A 145 -9.62 -5.76 6.25
C LEU A 145 -10.53 -5.38 7.41
N LEU A 146 -11.77 -5.04 7.11
CA LEU A 146 -12.75 -4.67 8.13
C LEU A 146 -12.91 -5.79 9.16
N ASP A 147 -13.08 -7.03 8.69
CA ASP A 147 -13.20 -8.21 9.55
C ASP A 147 -11.92 -8.45 10.37
N ALA A 148 -10.77 -8.34 9.74
CA ALA A 148 -9.49 -8.56 10.42
C ALA A 148 -9.24 -7.51 11.53
N GLU A 149 -9.65 -6.28 11.30
CA GLU A 149 -9.48 -5.20 12.29
C GLU A 149 -10.49 -5.26 13.43
N ALA A 150 -11.59 -5.97 13.24
CA ALA A 150 -12.62 -6.12 14.28
C ALA A 150 -12.23 -7.14 15.36
N ARG A 151 -11.17 -7.91 15.15
CA ARG A 151 -10.74 -8.98 16.05
C ARG A 151 -9.74 -8.53 17.09
#